data_c398120494450f595e5542897762ab31
#
_entry.id   c398120494450f595e5542897762ab31
#
_cell.length_a   1.000
_cell.length_b   1.000
_cell.length_c   1.000
_cell.angle_alpha   90.00
_cell.angle_beta   90.00
_cell.angle_gamma   90.00
#
_symmetry.space_group_name_H-M   'P 1'
#
loop_
_entity.id
_entity.type
_entity.pdbx_description
1 polymer ?
#
loop_
_entity_poly.entity_id
_entity_poly.type
_entity_poly.pdbx_seq_one_letter_code
_entity_poly.pdbx_strand_id
1 'polypeptide(L)'
;MQVKTNSLKAWILAARPKTLTGAVAPVLVGAVFGFCLLCYGDTDWKRCIIPATLCLLFAILMQIDANLINDYFDFKKGSDTKERLGPERACSQGWITPRAMKTGIAITTVLAFVTGLPLIWYGGWITLAVGLICILGAFLYTTSLSYIGLGDFLVVLFFGLVPVFFTFHVIIWHGADFASLKTATQWEGAIITYLFFGWMPLLAGLGVGLVTNNLLIINKLN
;
A
#
# COMPACT_ATOMS: atom_id res chain seq x y z
N MET A 1 22.35 -22.68 4.63
CA MET A 1 21.11 -23.48 4.73
C MET A 1 20.44 -23.45 3.36
N GLN A 2 20.37 -24.58 2.63
CA GLN A 2 19.75 -24.59 1.29
C GLN A 2 18.22 -24.38 1.40
N VAL A 3 17.69 -23.43 0.65
CA VAL A 3 16.25 -23.20 0.51
C VAL A 3 15.72 -24.09 -0.60
N LYS A 4 14.76 -24.98 -0.27
CA LYS A 4 14.12 -25.85 -1.26
C LYS A 4 13.27 -25.01 -2.21
N THR A 5 13.44 -25.23 -3.54
CA THR A 5 12.72 -24.50 -4.59
C THR A 5 11.20 -24.60 -4.41
N ASN A 6 10.51 -23.48 -4.61
CA ASN A 6 9.06 -23.30 -4.46
C ASN A 6 8.49 -23.72 -3.09
N SER A 7 9.33 -23.80 -2.04
CA SER A 7 8.87 -24.10 -0.69
C SER A 7 8.19 -22.92 -0.01
N LEU A 8 7.41 -23.18 1.04
CA LEU A 8 6.81 -22.12 1.86
C LEU A 8 7.86 -21.13 2.36
N LYS A 9 9.04 -21.60 2.79
CA LYS A 9 10.14 -20.74 3.21
C LYS A 9 10.61 -19.83 2.09
N ALA A 10 10.71 -20.33 0.84
CA ALA A 10 11.07 -19.51 -0.31
C ALA A 10 10.06 -18.37 -0.55
N TRP A 11 8.76 -18.66 -0.44
CA TRP A 11 7.68 -17.67 -0.59
C TRP A 11 7.68 -16.62 0.52
N ILE A 12 7.91 -17.03 1.79
CA ILE A 12 8.05 -16.09 2.90
C ILE A 12 9.24 -15.14 2.67
N LEU A 13 10.37 -15.67 2.22
CA LEU A 13 11.54 -14.85 1.90
C LEU A 13 11.27 -13.88 0.74
N ALA A 14 10.58 -14.32 -0.32
CA ALA A 14 10.19 -13.48 -1.44
C ALA A 14 9.20 -12.38 -1.05
N ALA A 15 8.26 -12.67 -0.15
CA ALA A 15 7.33 -11.69 0.39
C ALA A 15 8.01 -10.60 1.25
N ARG A 16 9.25 -10.83 1.72
CA ARG A 16 10.08 -9.88 2.49
C ARG A 16 9.36 -9.30 3.71
N PRO A 17 9.10 -10.07 4.76
CA PRO A 17 8.33 -9.64 5.95
C PRO A 17 8.85 -8.32 6.57
N LYS A 18 10.16 -8.06 6.51
CA LYS A 18 10.76 -6.82 7.03
C LYS A 18 10.24 -5.56 6.32
N THR A 19 9.88 -5.65 5.04
CA THR A 19 9.37 -4.50 4.27
C THR A 19 7.87 -4.27 4.46
N LEU A 20 7.14 -5.23 5.04
CA LEU A 20 5.71 -5.09 5.30
C LEU A 20 5.39 -3.98 6.32
N THR A 21 6.33 -3.65 7.20
CA THR A 21 6.21 -2.51 8.12
C THR A 21 6.00 -1.20 7.37
N GLY A 22 6.61 -1.05 6.18
CA GLY A 22 6.42 0.10 5.30
C GLY A 22 4.99 0.24 4.76
N ALA A 23 4.22 -0.85 4.69
CA ALA A 23 2.81 -0.82 4.31
C ALA A 23 1.89 -0.67 5.52
N VAL A 24 2.24 -1.28 6.66
CA VAL A 24 1.43 -1.27 7.89
C VAL A 24 1.43 0.10 8.54
N ALA A 25 2.61 0.72 8.70
CA ALA A 25 2.76 1.99 9.43
C ALA A 25 1.88 3.13 8.87
N PRO A 26 1.88 3.42 7.55
CA PRO A 26 1.06 4.50 7.01
C PRO A 26 -0.44 4.24 7.17
N VAL A 27 -0.90 2.98 7.02
CA VAL A 27 -2.31 2.64 7.25
C VAL A 27 -2.71 2.88 8.70
N LEU A 28 -1.87 2.50 9.67
CA LEU A 28 -2.12 2.76 11.09
C LEU A 28 -2.18 4.26 11.38
N VAL A 29 -1.28 5.06 10.80
CA VAL A 29 -1.31 6.53 10.93
C VAL A 29 -2.62 7.10 10.40
N GLY A 30 -3.04 6.72 9.19
CA GLY A 30 -4.32 7.14 8.62
C GLY A 30 -5.52 6.72 9.46
N ALA A 31 -5.49 5.50 10.01
CA ALA A 31 -6.55 4.99 10.89
C ALA A 31 -6.64 5.79 12.19
N VAL A 32 -5.52 6.12 12.82
CA VAL A 32 -5.50 6.94 14.05
C VAL A 32 -6.11 8.31 13.80
N PHE A 33 -5.75 9.01 12.71
CA PHE A 33 -6.36 10.29 12.38
C PHE A 33 -7.87 10.17 12.17
N GLY A 34 -8.32 9.14 11.44
CA GLY A 34 -9.75 8.90 11.21
C GLY A 34 -10.51 8.62 12.51
N PHE A 35 -10.01 7.73 13.34
CA PHE A 35 -10.65 7.39 14.62
C PHE A 35 -10.67 8.56 15.60
N CYS A 36 -9.58 9.32 15.72
CA CYS A 36 -9.54 10.51 16.57
C CYS A 36 -10.61 11.52 16.16
N LEU A 37 -10.75 11.79 14.84
CA LEU A 37 -11.76 12.74 14.36
C LEU A 37 -13.19 12.24 14.63
N LEU A 38 -13.47 10.95 14.46
CA LEU A 38 -14.79 10.38 14.77
C LEU A 38 -15.13 10.42 16.26
N CYS A 39 -14.13 10.22 17.14
CA CYS A 39 -14.33 10.33 18.59
C CYS A 39 -14.74 11.75 19.03
N TYR A 40 -14.27 12.80 18.35
CA TYR A 40 -14.71 14.18 18.61
C TYR A 40 -16.17 14.42 18.20
N GLY A 41 -16.69 13.64 17.23
CA GLY A 41 -18.06 13.78 16.72
C GLY A 41 -19.08 12.84 17.37
N ASP A 42 -18.77 12.21 18.50
CA ASP A 42 -19.67 11.20 19.16
C ASP A 42 -20.07 10.03 18.26
N THR A 43 -19.30 9.74 17.23
CA THR A 43 -19.58 8.66 16.29
C THR A 43 -19.03 7.33 16.81
N ASP A 44 -19.80 6.25 16.64
CA ASP A 44 -19.36 4.89 17.00
C ASP A 44 -18.22 4.43 16.07
N TRP A 45 -16.97 4.69 16.47
CA TRP A 45 -15.78 4.32 15.73
C TRP A 45 -15.63 2.81 15.48
N LYS A 46 -16.34 1.96 16.27
CA LYS A 46 -16.30 0.50 16.09
C LYS A 46 -16.80 0.08 14.70
N ARG A 47 -17.70 0.87 14.10
CA ARG A 47 -18.19 0.65 12.74
C ARG A 47 -17.06 0.72 11.70
N CYS A 48 -15.97 1.40 12.01
CA CYS A 48 -14.83 1.61 11.11
C CYS A 48 -13.71 0.59 11.25
N ILE A 49 -13.82 -0.39 12.18
CA ILE A 49 -12.82 -1.44 12.35
C ILE A 49 -12.70 -2.31 11.09
N ILE A 50 -13.82 -2.69 10.49
CA ILE A 50 -13.84 -3.53 9.28
C ILE A 50 -13.16 -2.78 8.10
N PRO A 51 -13.56 -1.55 7.72
CA PRO A 51 -12.91 -0.85 6.63
C PRO A 51 -11.43 -0.56 6.91
N ALA A 52 -11.02 -0.24 8.15
CA ALA A 52 -9.62 -0.08 8.51
C ALA A 52 -8.82 -1.38 8.33
N THR A 53 -9.39 -2.53 8.72
CA THR A 53 -8.79 -3.85 8.53
C THR A 53 -8.65 -4.19 7.04
N LEU A 54 -9.66 -3.87 6.21
CA LEU A 54 -9.59 -4.06 4.77
C LEU A 54 -8.50 -3.20 4.11
N CYS A 55 -8.36 -1.93 4.53
CA CYS A 55 -7.25 -1.08 4.09
C CYS A 55 -5.88 -1.70 4.44
N LEU A 56 -5.75 -2.24 5.65
CA LEU A 56 -4.52 -2.89 6.10
C LEU A 56 -4.21 -4.15 5.28
N LEU A 57 -5.18 -5.01 5.07
CA LEU A 57 -5.02 -6.23 4.26
C LEU A 57 -4.67 -5.89 2.80
N PHE A 58 -5.35 -4.89 2.21
CA PHE A 58 -5.03 -4.41 0.87
C PHE A 58 -3.59 -3.92 0.79
N ALA A 59 -3.15 -3.08 1.73
CA ALA A 59 -1.79 -2.54 1.74
C ALA A 59 -0.72 -3.63 1.90
N ILE A 60 -0.95 -4.63 2.76
CA ILE A 60 -0.05 -5.78 2.93
C ILE A 60 0.04 -6.60 1.64
N LEU A 61 -1.10 -6.90 0.99
CA LEU A 61 -1.13 -7.65 -0.27
C LEU A 61 -0.41 -6.89 -1.38
N MET A 62 -0.64 -5.57 -1.50
CA MET A 62 0.06 -4.72 -2.46
C MET A 62 1.58 -4.68 -2.22
N GLN A 63 2.01 -4.68 -0.95
CA GLN A 63 3.44 -4.74 -0.61
C GLN A 63 4.07 -6.06 -1.00
N ILE A 64 3.37 -7.19 -0.74
CA ILE A 64 3.83 -8.51 -1.17
C ILE A 64 3.91 -8.56 -2.68
N ASP A 65 2.86 -8.11 -3.37
CA ASP A 65 2.78 -8.09 -4.83
C ASP A 65 3.94 -7.27 -5.44
N ALA A 66 4.19 -6.06 -4.93
CA ALA A 66 5.31 -5.22 -5.36
C ALA A 66 6.66 -5.91 -5.15
N ASN A 67 6.86 -6.64 -4.05
CA ASN A 67 8.09 -7.41 -3.82
C ASN A 67 8.26 -8.54 -4.84
N LEU A 68 7.19 -9.28 -5.18
CA LEU A 68 7.21 -10.35 -6.17
C LEU A 68 7.43 -9.82 -7.59
N ILE A 69 6.76 -8.71 -7.95
CA ILE A 69 6.91 -8.01 -9.23
C ILE A 69 8.37 -7.57 -9.41
N ASN A 70 8.94 -6.91 -8.40
CA ASN A 70 10.34 -6.46 -8.42
C ASN A 70 11.29 -7.65 -8.58
N ASP A 71 11.07 -8.76 -7.87
CA ASP A 71 11.91 -9.95 -7.94
C ASP A 71 11.88 -10.56 -9.35
N TYR A 72 10.68 -10.69 -9.94
CA TYR A 72 10.52 -11.26 -11.27
C TYR A 72 11.13 -10.40 -12.37
N PHE A 73 10.84 -9.08 -12.37
CA PHE A 73 11.30 -8.21 -13.47
C PHE A 73 12.79 -7.92 -13.39
N ASP A 74 13.37 -7.77 -12.19
CA ASP A 74 14.81 -7.61 -12.01
C ASP A 74 15.57 -8.86 -12.49
N PHE A 75 15.06 -10.07 -12.15
CA PHE A 75 15.59 -11.32 -12.67
C PHE A 75 15.51 -11.38 -14.21
N LYS A 76 14.37 -11.02 -14.81
CA LYS A 76 14.19 -11.04 -16.27
C LYS A 76 15.11 -10.07 -17.00
N LYS A 77 15.45 -8.94 -16.37
CA LYS A 77 16.36 -7.92 -16.93
C LYS A 77 17.84 -8.25 -16.72
N GLY A 78 18.15 -9.28 -15.91
CA GLY A 78 19.52 -9.60 -15.55
C GLY A 78 20.20 -8.55 -14.67
N SER A 79 19.40 -7.71 -13.99
CA SER A 79 19.92 -6.64 -13.10
C SER A 79 20.49 -7.19 -11.79
N ASP A 80 20.26 -8.45 -11.48
CA ASP A 80 20.68 -9.11 -10.25
C ASP A 80 22.03 -9.79 -10.44
N THR A 81 23.11 -8.98 -10.45
CA THR A 81 24.48 -9.48 -10.46
C THR A 81 24.93 -9.95 -9.07
N LYS A 82 26.01 -10.75 -9.00
CA LYS A 82 26.59 -11.21 -7.73
C LYS A 82 27.14 -10.05 -6.88
N GLU A 83 27.39 -8.90 -7.49
CA GLU A 83 27.93 -7.69 -6.86
C GLU A 83 26.84 -6.76 -6.31
N ARG A 84 25.59 -7.15 -6.44
CA ARG A 84 24.46 -6.34 -5.99
C ARG A 84 24.47 -6.17 -4.47
N LEU A 85 24.47 -4.92 -4.03
CA LEU A 85 24.17 -4.55 -2.65
C LEU A 85 22.66 -4.60 -2.43
N GLY A 86 22.19 -5.37 -1.44
CA GLY A 86 20.77 -5.47 -1.10
C GLY A 86 20.29 -6.90 -0.84
N PRO A 87 19.03 -7.08 -0.46
CA PRO A 87 18.50 -8.40 -0.10
C PRO A 87 18.48 -9.35 -1.31
N GLU A 88 18.77 -10.63 -1.02
CA GLU A 88 18.75 -11.70 -2.02
C GLU A 88 17.37 -11.79 -2.70
N ARG A 89 17.37 -12.11 -4.01
CA ARG A 89 16.19 -12.25 -4.86
C ARG A 89 15.84 -13.71 -5.06
N ALA A 90 14.59 -14.08 -4.84
CA ALA A 90 14.16 -15.49 -4.86
C ALA A 90 14.31 -16.13 -6.25
N CYS A 91 14.05 -15.38 -7.34
CA CYS A 91 14.26 -15.88 -8.70
C CYS A 91 15.74 -16.06 -9.02
N SER A 92 16.58 -15.08 -8.68
CA SER A 92 18.02 -15.12 -8.97
C SER A 92 18.75 -16.20 -8.19
N GLN A 93 18.28 -16.49 -6.96
CA GLN A 93 18.80 -17.57 -6.11
C GLN A 93 18.23 -18.96 -6.47
N GLY A 94 17.28 -19.04 -7.43
CA GLY A 94 16.62 -20.30 -7.78
C GLY A 94 15.65 -20.83 -6.71
N TRP A 95 15.30 -19.99 -5.72
CA TRP A 95 14.36 -20.38 -4.67
C TRP A 95 12.91 -20.46 -5.19
N ILE A 96 12.56 -19.63 -6.17
CA ILE A 96 11.25 -19.67 -6.85
C ILE A 96 11.49 -19.66 -8.35
N THR A 97 10.84 -20.58 -9.06
CA THR A 97 10.93 -20.60 -10.51
C THR A 97 10.20 -19.40 -11.12
N PRO A 98 10.66 -18.86 -12.26
CA PRO A 98 10.01 -17.70 -12.91
C PRO A 98 8.53 -17.96 -13.27
N ARG A 99 8.17 -19.22 -13.57
CA ARG A 99 6.77 -19.58 -13.81
C ARG A 99 5.93 -19.51 -12.55
N ALA A 100 6.43 -20.08 -11.44
CA ALA A 100 5.76 -20.00 -10.13
C ALA A 100 5.66 -18.53 -9.66
N MET A 101 6.69 -17.71 -9.86
CA MET A 101 6.67 -16.29 -9.51
C MET A 101 5.57 -15.52 -10.26
N LYS A 102 5.39 -15.75 -11.57
CA LYS A 102 4.28 -15.15 -12.32
C LYS A 102 2.91 -15.55 -11.75
N THR A 103 2.76 -16.81 -11.38
CA THR A 103 1.52 -17.30 -10.77
C THR A 103 1.30 -16.64 -9.40
N GLY A 104 2.36 -16.50 -8.60
CA GLY A 104 2.30 -15.80 -7.32
C GLY A 104 1.87 -14.34 -7.47
N ILE A 105 2.46 -13.60 -8.43
CA ILE A 105 2.06 -12.23 -8.76
C ILE A 105 0.57 -12.19 -9.14
N ALA A 106 0.12 -13.05 -10.06
CA ALA A 106 -1.28 -13.07 -10.47
C ALA A 106 -2.23 -13.32 -9.28
N ILE A 107 -1.88 -14.25 -8.39
CA ILE A 107 -2.67 -14.56 -7.19
C ILE A 107 -2.69 -13.36 -6.25
N THR A 108 -1.55 -12.73 -5.92
CA THR A 108 -1.50 -11.59 -4.99
C THR A 108 -2.21 -10.37 -5.56
N THR A 109 -2.06 -10.07 -6.86
CA THR A 109 -2.80 -9.00 -7.54
C THR A 109 -4.31 -9.21 -7.47
N VAL A 110 -4.79 -10.44 -7.77
CA VAL A 110 -6.23 -10.77 -7.70
C VAL A 110 -6.72 -10.68 -6.25
N LEU A 111 -5.98 -11.18 -5.27
CA LEU A 111 -6.35 -11.08 -3.86
C LEU A 111 -6.40 -9.62 -3.40
N ALA A 112 -5.45 -8.78 -3.81
CA ALA A 112 -5.48 -7.35 -3.51
C ALA A 112 -6.71 -6.69 -4.13
N PHE A 113 -7.00 -6.96 -5.41
CA PHE A 113 -8.19 -6.44 -6.08
C PHE A 113 -9.48 -6.84 -5.36
N VAL A 114 -9.65 -8.15 -5.06
CA VAL A 114 -10.84 -8.66 -4.36
C VAL A 114 -10.98 -8.07 -2.96
N THR A 115 -9.87 -7.90 -2.23
CA THR A 115 -9.86 -7.25 -0.90
C THR A 115 -10.21 -5.76 -0.99
N GLY A 116 -9.84 -5.09 -2.09
CA GLY A 116 -10.16 -3.69 -2.35
C GLY A 116 -11.62 -3.44 -2.74
N LEU A 117 -12.32 -4.41 -3.35
CA LEU A 117 -13.71 -4.23 -3.80
C LEU A 117 -14.69 -3.80 -2.69
N PRO A 118 -14.70 -4.41 -1.50
CA PRO A 118 -15.58 -3.96 -0.41
C PRO A 118 -15.32 -2.53 0.04
N LEU A 119 -14.12 -1.98 -0.17
CA LEU A 119 -13.79 -0.59 0.19
C LEU A 119 -14.63 0.43 -0.60
N ILE A 120 -15.19 0.05 -1.75
CA ILE A 120 -16.11 0.89 -2.52
C ILE A 120 -17.35 1.20 -1.67
N TRP A 121 -17.84 0.24 -0.91
CA TRP A 121 -18.96 0.45 -0.01
C TRP A 121 -18.63 1.41 1.13
N TYR A 122 -17.39 1.36 1.63
CA TYR A 122 -16.94 2.14 2.78
C TYR A 122 -16.38 3.52 2.43
N GLY A 123 -15.84 3.72 1.23
CA GLY A 123 -15.16 4.97 0.83
C GLY A 123 -15.60 5.51 -0.53
N GLY A 124 -16.69 4.96 -1.11
CA GLY A 124 -17.20 5.39 -2.41
C GLY A 124 -16.33 4.94 -3.61
N TRP A 125 -16.76 5.29 -4.80
CA TRP A 125 -16.14 4.88 -6.07
C TRP A 125 -14.70 5.38 -6.25
N ILE A 126 -14.31 6.43 -5.54
CA ILE A 126 -12.93 6.94 -5.58
C ILE A 126 -11.92 5.89 -5.09
N THR A 127 -12.31 5.04 -4.14
CA THR A 127 -11.45 3.96 -3.63
C THR A 127 -11.14 2.91 -4.69
N LEU A 128 -12.08 2.61 -5.59
CA LEU A 128 -11.81 1.73 -6.73
C LEU A 128 -10.75 2.34 -7.66
N ALA A 129 -10.91 3.61 -8.01
CA ALA A 129 -9.94 4.30 -8.88
C ALA A 129 -8.54 4.29 -8.26
N VAL A 130 -8.43 4.62 -6.97
CA VAL A 130 -7.15 4.60 -6.25
C VAL A 130 -6.57 3.20 -6.14
N GLY A 131 -7.39 2.19 -5.83
CA GLY A 131 -6.96 0.80 -5.79
C GLY A 131 -6.38 0.33 -7.13
N LEU A 132 -7.03 0.67 -8.25
CA LEU A 132 -6.52 0.37 -9.59
C LEU A 132 -5.20 1.10 -9.89
N ILE A 133 -5.10 2.38 -9.49
CA ILE A 133 -3.86 3.17 -9.63
C ILE A 133 -2.72 2.52 -8.80
N CYS A 134 -3.00 2.02 -7.59
CA CYS A 134 -2.01 1.31 -6.78
C CYS A 134 -1.52 0.03 -7.48
N ILE A 135 -2.42 -0.79 -8.01
CA ILE A 135 -2.07 -2.02 -8.73
C ILE A 135 -1.23 -1.68 -9.97
N LEU A 136 -1.67 -0.75 -10.81
CA LEU A 136 -0.93 -0.31 -11.98
C LEU A 136 0.42 0.30 -11.60
N GLY A 137 0.46 1.10 -10.53
CA GLY A 137 1.66 1.73 -10.00
C GLY A 137 2.72 0.70 -9.59
N ALA A 138 2.34 -0.42 -8.98
CA ALA A 138 3.26 -1.49 -8.60
C ALA A 138 4.00 -2.08 -9.83
N PHE A 139 3.27 -2.30 -10.93
CA PHE A 139 3.88 -2.74 -12.19
C PHE A 139 4.73 -1.66 -12.86
N LEU A 140 4.22 -0.44 -12.97
CA LEU A 140 4.91 0.67 -13.64
C LEU A 140 6.18 1.09 -12.89
N TYR A 141 6.17 1.05 -11.56
CA TYR A 141 7.34 1.34 -10.74
C TYR A 141 8.53 0.49 -11.17
N THR A 142 8.34 -0.83 -11.27
CA THR A 142 9.42 -1.76 -11.57
C THR A 142 9.81 -1.79 -13.04
N THR A 143 8.85 -1.56 -13.94
CA THR A 143 9.12 -1.71 -15.38
C THR A 143 9.69 -0.44 -16.02
N SER A 144 9.24 0.73 -15.60
CA SER A 144 9.52 1.98 -16.33
C SER A 144 9.91 3.14 -15.41
N LEU A 145 9.13 3.42 -14.36
CA LEU A 145 9.23 4.70 -13.63
C LEU A 145 10.47 4.82 -12.75
N SER A 146 10.97 3.71 -12.20
CA SER A 146 12.20 3.73 -11.40
C SER A 146 13.45 4.08 -12.24
N TYR A 147 13.44 3.82 -13.54
CA TYR A 147 14.58 4.10 -14.43
C TYR A 147 14.69 5.56 -14.86
N ILE A 148 13.59 6.30 -14.82
CA ILE A 148 13.59 7.74 -15.15
C ILE A 148 13.78 8.63 -13.90
N GLY A 149 14.22 8.04 -12.78
CA GLY A 149 14.52 8.78 -11.55
C GLY A 149 13.30 9.12 -10.68
N LEU A 150 12.10 8.66 -11.03
CA LEU A 150 10.87 8.91 -10.26
C LEU A 150 10.68 7.95 -9.07
N GLY A 151 11.61 7.02 -8.85
CA GLY A 151 11.49 5.99 -7.82
C GLY A 151 11.22 6.55 -6.43
N ASP A 152 11.99 7.55 -6.00
CA ASP A 152 11.86 8.14 -4.67
C ASP A 152 10.51 8.87 -4.49
N PHE A 153 10.07 9.59 -5.53
CA PHE A 153 8.76 10.23 -5.51
C PHE A 153 7.61 9.22 -5.37
N LEU A 154 7.69 8.11 -6.11
CA LEU A 154 6.67 7.05 -6.05
C LEU A 154 6.65 6.34 -4.69
N VAL A 155 7.82 6.19 -4.05
CA VAL A 155 7.86 5.67 -2.68
C VAL A 155 7.14 6.62 -1.73
N VAL A 156 7.40 7.92 -1.75
CA VAL A 156 6.69 8.89 -0.92
C VAL A 156 5.18 8.86 -1.19
N LEU A 157 4.79 8.73 -2.45
CA LEU A 157 3.38 8.68 -2.85
C LEU A 157 2.69 7.39 -2.35
N PHE A 158 3.22 6.21 -2.72
CA PHE A 158 2.54 4.93 -2.48
C PHE A 158 2.81 4.32 -1.11
N PHE A 159 3.86 4.73 -0.40
CA PHE A 159 4.17 4.28 0.98
C PHE A 159 3.96 5.36 2.03
N GLY A 160 3.44 6.51 1.64
CA GLY A 160 3.17 7.62 2.54
C GLY A 160 1.80 8.22 2.26
N LEU A 161 1.73 9.11 1.28
CA LEU A 161 0.54 9.91 1.01
C LEU A 161 -0.72 9.07 0.76
N VAL A 162 -0.67 8.15 -0.18
CA VAL A 162 -1.83 7.34 -0.57
C VAL A 162 -2.35 6.50 0.60
N PRO A 163 -1.59 5.62 1.25
CA PRO A 163 -2.14 4.76 2.29
C PRO A 163 -2.59 5.54 3.54
N VAL A 164 -1.92 6.63 3.92
CA VAL A 164 -2.37 7.45 5.05
C VAL A 164 -3.68 8.15 4.72
N PHE A 165 -3.71 8.89 3.60
CA PHE A 165 -4.86 9.70 3.25
C PHE A 165 -6.10 8.86 2.91
N PHE A 166 -5.94 7.77 2.14
CA PHE A 166 -7.08 6.96 1.75
C PHE A 166 -7.60 6.06 2.89
N THR A 167 -6.77 5.64 3.83
CA THR A 167 -7.28 5.00 5.05
C THR A 167 -8.09 5.99 5.88
N PHE A 168 -7.59 7.21 6.07
CA PHE A 168 -8.34 8.29 6.71
C PHE A 168 -9.65 8.56 5.97
N HIS A 169 -9.60 8.71 4.63
CA HIS A 169 -10.78 8.93 3.80
C HIS A 169 -11.85 7.87 4.00
N VAL A 170 -11.49 6.58 3.89
CA VAL A 170 -12.41 5.46 4.03
C VAL A 170 -13.09 5.45 5.41
N ILE A 171 -12.34 5.73 6.47
CA ILE A 171 -12.85 5.76 7.84
C ILE A 171 -13.82 6.93 8.03
N ILE A 172 -13.43 8.14 7.60
CA ILE A 172 -14.29 9.33 7.75
C ILE A 172 -15.53 9.23 6.87
N TRP A 173 -15.38 8.79 5.62
CA TRP A 173 -16.50 8.63 4.70
C TRP A 173 -17.58 7.70 5.28
N HIS A 174 -17.17 6.56 5.81
CA HIS A 174 -18.09 5.60 6.41
C HIS A 174 -18.58 6.04 7.78
N GLY A 175 -17.69 6.53 8.64
CA GLY A 175 -18.01 6.90 10.01
C GLY A 175 -18.94 8.11 10.11
N ALA A 176 -18.72 9.13 9.31
CA ALA A 176 -19.55 10.33 9.23
C ALA A 176 -20.78 10.18 8.32
N ASP A 177 -20.99 8.97 7.78
CA ASP A 177 -22.14 8.61 6.93
C ASP A 177 -22.36 9.55 5.73
N PHE A 178 -21.25 9.92 5.06
CA PHE A 178 -21.30 10.81 3.89
C PHE A 178 -22.22 10.31 2.78
N ALA A 179 -22.45 9.00 2.69
CA ALA A 179 -23.37 8.42 1.71
C ALA A 179 -24.83 8.78 1.97
N SER A 180 -25.19 9.21 3.20
CA SER A 180 -26.54 9.60 3.58
C SER A 180 -26.85 11.09 3.34
N LEU A 181 -25.86 11.91 3.00
CA LEU A 181 -26.02 13.34 2.80
C LEU A 181 -26.92 13.65 1.59
N LYS A 182 -28.01 14.36 1.83
CA LYS A 182 -29.05 14.64 0.80
C LYS A 182 -29.16 16.13 0.45
N THR A 183 -28.73 17.03 1.35
CA THR A 183 -28.89 18.47 1.16
C THR A 183 -27.58 19.15 0.81
N ALA A 184 -27.64 20.27 0.05
CA ALA A 184 -26.48 21.07 -0.29
C ALA A 184 -25.74 21.55 0.97
N THR A 185 -26.47 22.00 1.99
CA THR A 185 -25.88 22.46 3.27
C THR A 185 -25.14 21.37 4.02
N GLN A 186 -25.65 20.11 4.00
CA GLN A 186 -24.94 18.96 4.58
C GLN A 186 -23.65 18.68 3.84
N TRP A 187 -23.66 18.73 2.50
CA TRP A 187 -22.46 18.55 1.68
C TRP A 187 -21.44 19.67 1.91
N GLU A 188 -21.87 20.93 2.00
CA GLU A 188 -20.97 22.05 2.30
C GLU A 188 -20.27 21.88 3.65
N GLY A 189 -21.02 21.55 4.72
CA GLY A 189 -20.46 21.28 6.03
C GLY A 189 -19.46 20.10 6.02
N ALA A 190 -19.82 19.03 5.33
CA ALA A 190 -18.97 17.86 5.19
C ALA A 190 -17.67 18.17 4.44
N ILE A 191 -17.76 18.91 3.31
CA ILE A 191 -16.60 19.34 2.52
C ILE A 191 -15.70 20.26 3.34
N ILE A 192 -16.25 21.22 4.06
CA ILE A 192 -15.48 22.14 4.92
C ILE A 192 -14.72 21.34 5.99
N THR A 193 -15.38 20.42 6.67
CA THR A 193 -14.76 19.55 7.68
C THR A 193 -13.64 18.71 7.05
N TYR A 194 -13.90 18.14 5.88
CA TYR A 194 -12.93 17.32 5.17
C TYR A 194 -11.71 18.14 4.72
N LEU A 195 -11.93 19.34 4.18
CA LEU A 195 -10.84 20.23 3.77
C LEU A 195 -10.06 20.77 4.99
N PHE A 196 -10.76 21.08 6.09
CA PHE A 196 -10.13 21.60 7.30
C PHE A 196 -9.26 20.57 8.01
N PHE A 197 -9.68 19.32 8.08
CA PHE A 197 -8.92 18.25 8.77
C PHE A 197 -8.09 17.36 7.84
N GLY A 198 -8.40 17.34 6.54
CA GLY A 198 -7.74 16.45 5.57
C GLY A 198 -6.26 16.77 5.30
N TRP A 199 -5.81 18.00 5.59
CA TRP A 199 -4.40 18.36 5.41
C TRP A 199 -3.47 17.72 6.44
N MET A 200 -3.97 17.39 7.66
CA MET A 200 -3.17 16.71 8.68
C MET A 200 -2.69 15.32 8.25
N PRO A 201 -3.58 14.40 7.80
CA PRO A 201 -3.13 13.12 7.27
C PRO A 201 -2.27 13.25 6.00
N LEU A 202 -2.43 14.29 5.19
CA LEU A 202 -1.54 14.54 4.05
C LEU A 202 -0.11 14.88 4.50
N LEU A 203 0.05 15.77 5.49
CA LEU A 203 1.37 16.08 6.05
C LEU A 203 1.99 14.87 6.75
N ALA A 204 1.19 14.12 7.52
CA ALA A 204 1.65 12.89 8.15
C ALA A 204 2.09 11.85 7.10
N GLY A 205 1.32 11.70 6.02
CA GLY A 205 1.64 10.82 4.91
C GLY A 205 2.94 11.21 4.20
N LEU A 206 3.17 12.50 4.01
CA LEU A 206 4.43 13.00 3.48
C LEU A 206 5.61 12.64 4.40
N GLY A 207 5.47 12.86 5.70
CA GLY A 207 6.50 12.49 6.70
C GLY A 207 6.80 11.00 6.70
N VAL A 208 5.77 10.14 6.74
CA VAL A 208 5.92 8.68 6.69
C VAL A 208 6.59 8.24 5.40
N GLY A 209 6.18 8.80 4.25
CA GLY A 209 6.76 8.50 2.95
C GLY A 209 8.24 8.87 2.86
N LEU A 210 8.64 10.03 3.37
CA LEU A 210 10.04 10.46 3.41
C LEU A 210 10.89 9.55 4.30
N VAL A 211 10.39 9.15 5.47
CA VAL A 211 11.09 8.19 6.35
C VAL A 211 11.24 6.85 5.66
N THR A 212 10.18 6.33 5.03
CA THR A 212 10.21 5.06 4.30
C THR A 212 11.22 5.13 3.14
N ASN A 213 11.25 6.22 2.39
CA ASN A 213 12.21 6.40 1.30
C ASN A 213 13.65 6.40 1.81
N ASN A 214 13.95 7.11 2.90
CA ASN A 214 15.27 7.10 3.51
C ASN A 214 15.69 5.70 3.98
N LEU A 215 14.78 4.93 4.58
CA LEU A 215 15.07 3.54 4.96
C LEU A 215 15.38 2.66 3.76
N LEU A 216 14.69 2.85 2.63
CA LEU A 216 14.98 2.11 1.39
C LEU A 216 16.33 2.50 0.78
N ILE A 217 16.71 3.78 0.84
CA ILE A 217 18.03 4.26 0.38
C ILE A 217 19.13 3.63 1.24
N ILE A 218 19.00 3.67 2.57
CA ILE A 218 19.97 3.06 3.49
C ILE A 218 20.13 1.56 3.22
N ASN A 219 19.02 0.85 3.00
CA ASN A 219 19.07 -0.57 2.66
C ASN A 219 19.70 -0.88 1.30
N LYS A 220 19.83 0.10 0.41
CA LYS A 220 20.56 -0.05 -0.87
C LYS A 220 22.06 0.21 -0.71
N LEU A 221 22.46 0.96 0.32
CA LEU A 221 23.85 1.33 0.56
C LEU A 221 24.62 0.31 1.44
N ASN A 222 23.89 -0.52 2.20
CA ASN A 222 24.42 -1.62 3.01
C ASN A 222 24.26 -2.97 2.28
#